data_57db6005ce4d4ba6b553055ebbf00abb
#
_entry.id   57db6005ce4d4ba6b553055ebbf00abb
#
_cell.length_a   1.000
_cell.length_b   1.000
_cell.length_c   1.000
_cell.angle_alpha   90.00
_cell.angle_beta   90.00
_cell.angle_gamma   90.00
#
_symmetry.space_group_name_H-M   'P 1'
#
loop_
_entity.id
_entity.type
_entity.pdbx_description
1 polymer ?
#
loop_
_entity_poly.entity_id
_entity_poly.type
_entity_poly.pdbx_seq_one_letter_code
_entity_poly.pdbx_strand_id
1 'polypeptide(L)'
;MGWLARDVPENFGELPMITYLTHEKIDKVLWDDCVAHASNGIVYAWSWYLDVVHPGWEALVEMKDGKYLSIMPLTCKKKYGISYLCQPFFVQQLGVFSLADVTPETTKTFLQAIPKKYRLVEIRLNENNPIDSTWPGVDLHRNHLLDLNQDYNILSSNYHDNTKRNLKKSLSYDLQLVEEVSIHKVIELFRNDRGASVKHWGDVEYARLEHLTTTALSSSKAFVYGIKTFDNDDIICGVLFMLSHQRLTFLFSGNSKKGKEVQAMSFLMDQVIRKFAGQSLTFDFEGSDDDNLARFYQGFGGAPVFYPSFTYRLKNPLR
;
A
#
# COMPACT_ATOMS: atom_id res chain seq x y z
N MET A 1 25.12 26.43 56.78
CA MET A 1 24.13 25.43 56.33
C MET A 1 23.92 25.68 54.85
N GLY A 2 24.57 24.85 54.02
CA GLY A 2 24.56 25.00 52.56
C GLY A 2 23.34 24.32 51.97
N TRP A 3 22.70 25.00 51.05
CA TRP A 3 21.69 24.43 50.15
C TRP A 3 22.41 23.91 48.92
N LEU A 4 22.40 22.60 48.77
CA LEU A 4 22.86 21.91 47.54
C LEU A 4 21.89 22.25 46.40
N ALA A 5 22.41 22.92 45.38
CA ALA A 5 21.75 23.01 44.09
C ALA A 5 21.66 21.59 43.50
N ARG A 6 20.43 21.13 43.23
CA ARG A 6 20.21 19.90 42.46
C ARG A 6 20.47 20.22 41.00
N ASP A 7 21.46 19.56 40.42
CA ASP A 7 21.66 19.54 38.97
C ASP A 7 20.39 18.97 38.31
N VAL A 8 19.67 19.83 37.63
CA VAL A 8 18.64 19.46 36.67
C VAL A 8 19.40 19.11 35.40
N PRO A 9 19.27 17.91 34.85
CA PRO A 9 19.89 17.62 33.58
C PRO A 9 19.18 18.47 32.49
N GLU A 10 19.89 19.48 32.00
CA GLU A 10 19.54 20.18 30.78
C GLU A 10 19.80 19.25 29.57
N ASN A 11 18.88 18.38 29.30
CA ASN A 11 18.80 17.68 28.03
C ASN A 11 17.41 17.93 27.46
N PHE A 12 17.13 19.19 27.13
CA PHE A 12 16.11 19.51 26.14
C PHE A 12 16.65 19.04 24.80
N GLY A 13 16.36 17.77 24.44
CA GLY A 13 16.62 17.27 23.11
C GLY A 13 16.05 18.27 22.11
N GLU A 14 16.88 18.77 21.21
CA GLU A 14 16.45 19.62 20.11
C GLU A 14 15.24 18.95 19.46
N LEU A 15 14.11 19.67 19.34
CA LEU A 15 12.94 19.18 18.63
C LEU A 15 13.39 18.78 17.21
N PRO A 16 12.99 17.63 16.73
CA PRO A 16 13.41 17.14 15.42
C PRO A 16 13.11 18.17 14.35
N MET A 17 14.15 18.62 13.63
CA MET A 17 13.99 19.63 12.60
C MET A 17 13.49 18.97 11.32
N ILE A 18 12.17 18.97 11.12
CA ILE A 18 11.56 18.47 9.88
C ILE A 18 11.74 19.52 8.78
N THR A 19 12.38 19.12 7.69
CA THR A 19 12.65 19.96 6.52
C THR A 19 11.72 19.56 5.37
N TYR A 20 11.10 20.56 4.74
CA TYR A 20 10.38 20.39 3.50
C TYR A 20 11.33 20.43 2.31
N LEU A 21 11.21 19.44 1.41
CA LEU A 21 12.00 19.34 0.18
C LEU A 21 11.08 19.26 -1.05
N THR A 22 11.42 20.07 -2.08
CA THR A 22 10.86 19.89 -3.41
C THR A 22 11.49 18.66 -4.08
N HIS A 23 10.85 18.12 -5.12
CA HIS A 23 11.28 16.90 -5.80
C HIS A 23 12.77 16.89 -6.16
N GLU A 24 13.27 17.99 -6.72
CA GLU A 24 14.65 18.14 -7.19
C GLU A 24 15.68 18.18 -6.06
N LYS A 25 15.24 18.42 -4.83
CA LYS A 25 16.09 18.49 -3.64
C LYS A 25 16.12 17.20 -2.83
N ILE A 26 15.28 16.23 -3.19
CA ILE A 26 15.24 14.93 -2.52
C ILE A 26 16.44 14.10 -2.98
N ASP A 27 17.31 13.74 -2.03
CA ASP A 27 18.33 12.74 -2.27
C ASP A 27 17.67 11.35 -2.24
N LYS A 28 17.47 10.76 -3.43
CA LYS A 28 16.81 9.46 -3.57
C LYS A 28 17.61 8.30 -3.02
N VAL A 29 18.94 8.44 -2.91
CA VAL A 29 19.78 7.40 -2.28
C VAL A 29 19.54 7.38 -0.78
N LEU A 30 19.56 8.54 -0.13
CA LEU A 30 19.21 8.65 1.30
C LEU A 30 17.75 8.29 1.57
N TRP A 31 16.85 8.64 0.63
CA TRP A 31 15.44 8.29 0.72
C TRP A 31 15.23 6.78 0.71
N ASP A 32 15.78 6.10 -0.28
CA ASP A 32 15.64 4.65 -0.45
C ASP A 32 16.39 3.88 0.64
N ASP A 33 17.51 4.40 1.17
CA ASP A 33 18.19 3.84 2.35
C ASP A 33 17.26 3.90 3.58
N CYS A 34 16.58 5.03 3.81
CA CYS A 34 15.60 5.15 4.88
C CYS A 34 14.43 4.18 4.69
N VAL A 35 13.86 4.09 3.47
CA VAL A 35 12.77 3.16 3.17
C VAL A 35 13.19 1.72 3.42
N ALA A 36 14.38 1.33 2.94
CA ALA A 36 14.89 -0.04 3.05
C ALA A 36 15.01 -0.53 4.50
N HIS A 37 15.33 0.37 5.42
CA HIS A 37 15.60 0.04 6.83
C HIS A 37 14.50 0.47 7.78
N ALA A 38 13.46 1.17 7.28
CA ALA A 38 12.31 1.54 8.10
C ALA A 38 11.53 0.29 8.55
N SER A 39 11.27 0.19 9.87
CA SER A 39 10.51 -0.92 10.44
C SER A 39 9.06 -1.01 9.91
N ASN A 40 8.54 0.11 9.45
CA ASN A 40 7.23 0.25 8.83
C ASN A 40 7.29 0.48 7.32
N GLY A 41 8.41 0.11 6.66
CA GLY A 41 8.58 0.23 5.22
C GLY A 41 7.57 -0.60 4.44
N ILE A 42 7.07 -0.04 3.33
CA ILE A 42 6.16 -0.71 2.38
C ILE A 42 6.51 -0.31 0.96
N VAL A 43 6.03 -1.07 -0.01
CA VAL A 43 6.37 -0.87 -1.43
C VAL A 43 6.08 0.54 -1.95
N TYR A 44 5.05 1.17 -1.47
CA TYR A 44 4.61 2.49 -1.94
C TYR A 44 5.57 3.64 -1.61
N ALA A 45 6.45 3.44 -0.61
CA ALA A 45 7.37 4.47 -0.14
C ALA A 45 8.65 4.61 -0.99
N TRP A 46 8.99 3.60 -1.78
CA TRP A 46 10.20 3.64 -2.62
C TRP A 46 10.17 4.83 -3.59
N SER A 47 11.31 5.47 -3.79
CA SER A 47 11.42 6.63 -4.69
C SER A 47 11.02 6.27 -6.12
N TRP A 48 11.44 5.11 -6.64
CA TRP A 48 11.07 4.63 -7.97
C TRP A 48 9.56 4.41 -8.12
N TYR A 49 8.89 3.94 -7.06
CA TYR A 49 7.43 3.73 -7.04
C TYR A 49 6.70 5.08 -7.12
N LEU A 50 7.11 6.02 -6.26
CA LEU A 50 6.55 7.37 -6.20
C LEU A 50 6.78 8.14 -7.52
N ASP A 51 7.94 7.99 -8.14
CA ASP A 51 8.24 8.59 -9.44
C ASP A 51 7.28 8.16 -10.55
N VAL A 52 6.84 6.90 -10.52
CA VAL A 52 5.88 6.37 -11.48
C VAL A 52 4.46 6.80 -11.14
N VAL A 53 4.01 6.61 -9.90
CA VAL A 53 2.61 6.84 -9.53
C VAL A 53 2.28 8.33 -9.38
N HIS A 54 3.27 9.15 -9.02
CA HIS A 54 3.10 10.58 -8.80
C HIS A 54 4.35 11.40 -9.13
N PRO A 55 4.73 11.55 -10.41
CA PRO A 55 5.90 12.34 -10.80
C PRO A 55 5.87 13.75 -10.18
N GLY A 56 7.03 14.18 -9.66
CA GLY A 56 7.15 15.49 -9.02
C GLY A 56 6.62 15.53 -7.57
N TRP A 57 6.49 14.37 -6.91
CA TRP A 57 6.19 14.31 -5.48
C TRP A 57 7.23 15.09 -4.66
N GLU A 58 6.81 15.63 -3.54
CA GLU A 58 7.64 16.41 -2.60
C GLU A 58 7.78 15.64 -1.28
N ALA A 59 8.54 16.14 -0.33
CA ALA A 59 8.80 15.41 0.91
C ALA A 59 8.90 16.30 2.14
N LEU A 60 8.60 15.71 3.29
CA LEU A 60 9.11 16.12 4.59
C LEU A 60 10.16 15.12 5.02
N VAL A 61 11.30 15.60 5.51
CA VAL A 61 12.40 14.77 5.99
C VAL A 61 12.90 15.27 7.34
N GLU A 62 13.19 14.32 8.21
CA GLU A 62 13.95 14.54 9.42
C GLU A 62 15.36 14.00 9.19
N MET A 63 16.37 14.83 9.39
CA MET A 63 17.76 14.43 9.22
C MET A 63 18.43 14.19 10.57
N LYS A 64 19.24 13.15 10.63
CA LYS A 64 20.14 12.89 11.76
C LYS A 64 21.44 12.30 11.22
N ASP A 65 22.56 12.85 11.67
CA ASP A 65 23.91 12.37 11.33
C ASP A 65 24.15 12.21 9.80
N GLY A 66 23.62 13.15 8.99
CA GLY A 66 23.74 13.16 7.54
C GLY A 66 22.85 12.15 6.80
N LYS A 67 21.94 11.46 7.49
CA LYS A 67 20.97 10.49 6.93
C LYS A 67 19.54 10.97 7.13
N TYR A 68 18.63 10.46 6.33
CA TYR A 68 17.20 10.60 6.59
C TYR A 68 16.80 9.62 7.70
N LEU A 69 16.43 10.16 8.87
CA LEU A 69 15.92 9.38 10.00
C LEU A 69 14.45 9.01 9.79
N SER A 70 13.66 10.00 9.41
CA SER A 70 12.22 9.84 9.15
C SER A 70 11.85 10.62 7.89
N ILE A 71 10.95 10.08 7.09
CA ILE A 71 10.52 10.64 5.81
C ILE A 71 9.01 10.54 5.66
N MET A 72 8.42 11.52 4.95
CA MET A 72 7.00 11.49 4.59
C MET A 72 6.84 12.03 3.17
N PRO A 73 6.39 11.22 2.19
CA PRO A 73 6.14 11.71 0.83
C PRO A 73 4.88 12.58 0.79
N LEU A 74 4.95 13.64 0.01
CA LEU A 74 3.86 14.58 -0.23
C LEU A 74 3.43 14.51 -1.70
N THR A 75 2.35 13.80 -1.96
CA THR A 75 1.81 13.58 -3.31
C THR A 75 0.87 14.72 -3.68
N CYS A 76 1.46 15.79 -4.25
CA CYS A 76 0.79 17.06 -4.48
C CYS A 76 0.22 17.18 -5.90
N LYS A 77 -0.98 17.75 -6.00
CA LYS A 77 -1.60 18.17 -7.25
C LYS A 77 -1.95 19.65 -7.21
N LYS A 78 -2.13 20.22 -8.40
CA LYS A 78 -2.61 21.60 -8.55
C LYS A 78 -3.82 21.63 -9.47
N LYS A 79 -4.92 22.22 -9.01
CA LYS A 79 -6.14 22.41 -9.80
C LYS A 79 -6.69 23.82 -9.56
N TYR A 80 -7.00 24.55 -10.63
CA TYR A 80 -7.48 25.93 -10.57
C TYR A 80 -6.61 26.86 -9.68
N GLY A 81 -5.28 26.70 -9.77
CA GLY A 81 -4.33 27.49 -8.96
C GLY A 81 -4.17 27.03 -7.50
N ILE A 82 -4.98 26.08 -7.03
CA ILE A 82 -4.95 25.57 -5.66
C ILE A 82 -4.11 24.30 -5.59
N SER A 83 -3.09 24.32 -4.73
CA SER A 83 -2.29 23.11 -4.42
C SER A 83 -2.94 22.30 -3.31
N TYR A 84 -2.94 20.98 -3.46
CA TYR A 84 -3.50 20.05 -2.49
C TYR A 84 -2.73 18.73 -2.48
N LEU A 85 -2.78 18.01 -1.37
CA LEU A 85 -2.27 16.65 -1.25
C LEU A 85 -3.42 15.66 -1.47
N CYS A 86 -3.14 14.59 -2.20
CA CYS A 86 -4.11 13.52 -2.44
C CYS A 86 -3.41 12.17 -2.55
N GLN A 87 -4.13 11.11 -2.22
CA GLN A 87 -3.63 9.75 -2.41
C GLN A 87 -3.54 9.43 -3.91
N PRO A 88 -2.39 8.97 -4.43
CA PRO A 88 -2.27 8.54 -5.82
C PRO A 88 -3.02 7.23 -6.07
N PHE A 89 -3.36 6.96 -7.34
CA PHE A 89 -3.77 5.60 -7.74
C PHE A 89 -2.63 4.60 -7.49
N PHE A 90 -3.00 3.37 -7.20
CA PHE A 90 -2.07 2.26 -6.88
C PHE A 90 -1.23 2.48 -5.63
N VAL A 91 -1.68 3.33 -4.73
CA VAL A 91 -1.06 3.58 -3.43
C VAL A 91 -2.12 3.51 -2.36
N GLN A 92 -2.07 2.48 -1.52
CA GLN A 92 -3.02 2.37 -0.41
C GLN A 92 -2.64 3.25 0.77
N GLN A 93 -1.38 3.20 1.19
CA GLN A 93 -0.87 3.82 2.41
C GLN A 93 0.42 4.59 2.12
N LEU A 94 0.57 5.73 2.76
CA LEU A 94 1.80 6.52 2.84
C LEU A 94 2.01 6.97 4.29
N GLY A 95 2.33 8.24 4.52
CA GLY A 95 2.58 8.78 5.86
C GLY A 95 4.06 8.77 6.21
N VAL A 96 4.39 8.58 7.47
CA VAL A 96 5.75 8.65 8.00
C VAL A 96 6.40 7.28 7.97
N PHE A 97 7.59 7.19 7.36
CA PHE A 97 8.48 6.03 7.39
C PHE A 97 9.74 6.42 8.16
N SER A 98 10.21 5.56 9.06
CA SER A 98 11.29 5.94 9.97
C SER A 98 12.20 4.75 10.33
N LEU A 99 13.48 5.07 10.55
CA LEU A 99 14.46 4.14 11.13
C LEU A 99 14.23 3.93 12.63
N ALA A 100 13.47 4.83 13.28
CA ALA A 100 13.04 4.73 14.66
C ALA A 100 11.55 4.40 14.75
N ASP A 101 11.08 4.04 15.94
CA ASP A 101 9.65 3.81 16.17
C ASP A 101 8.86 5.09 15.93
N VAL A 102 7.80 5.00 15.14
CA VAL A 102 6.88 6.10 14.89
C VAL A 102 5.89 6.18 16.05
N THR A 103 5.95 7.29 16.79
CA THR A 103 5.05 7.56 17.92
C THR A 103 3.87 8.44 17.47
N PRO A 104 2.79 8.56 18.27
CA PRO A 104 1.73 9.53 17.99
C PRO A 104 2.24 10.97 17.84
N GLU A 105 3.26 11.34 18.63
CA GLU A 105 3.87 12.69 18.53
C GLU A 105 4.67 12.84 17.24
N THR A 106 5.40 11.80 16.79
CA THR A 106 6.09 11.79 15.49
C THR A 106 5.09 12.03 14.36
N THR A 107 4.02 11.23 14.31
CA THR A 107 2.97 11.37 13.29
C THR A 107 2.40 12.80 13.29
N LYS A 108 2.06 13.32 14.48
CA LYS A 108 1.51 14.67 14.66
C LYS A 108 2.47 15.74 14.16
N THR A 109 3.75 15.66 14.53
CA THR A 109 4.77 16.63 14.16
C THR A 109 4.94 16.69 12.64
N PHE A 110 4.97 15.56 11.95
CA PHE A 110 5.01 15.51 10.49
C PHE A 110 3.75 16.10 9.85
N LEU A 111 2.56 15.77 10.35
CA LEU A 111 1.31 16.35 9.83
C LEU A 111 1.25 17.87 10.02
N GLN A 112 1.75 18.40 11.14
CA GLN A 112 1.83 19.82 11.40
C GLN A 112 2.89 20.54 10.55
N ALA A 113 3.94 19.82 10.13
CA ALA A 113 4.98 20.34 9.25
C ALA A 113 4.55 20.44 7.77
N ILE A 114 3.38 19.89 7.39
CA ILE A 114 2.86 20.00 6.02
C ILE A 114 2.74 21.47 5.62
N PRO A 115 3.37 21.89 4.50
CA PRO A 115 3.37 23.29 4.09
C PRO A 115 1.96 23.88 3.90
N LYS A 116 1.69 25.06 4.44
CA LYS A 116 0.40 25.77 4.35
C LYS A 116 -0.03 26.14 2.92
N LYS A 117 0.84 25.96 1.92
CA LYS A 117 0.49 26.08 0.50
C LYS A 117 -0.56 25.05 0.07
N TYR A 118 -0.62 23.90 0.74
CA TYR A 118 -1.63 22.88 0.48
C TYR A 118 -2.93 23.22 1.19
N ARG A 119 -3.92 23.65 0.42
CA ARG A 119 -5.22 24.12 0.93
C ARG A 119 -6.15 22.97 1.33
N LEU A 120 -5.93 21.80 0.78
CA LEU A 120 -6.58 20.56 1.12
C LEU A 120 -5.50 19.49 1.27
N VAL A 121 -5.58 18.72 2.34
CA VAL A 121 -4.78 17.55 2.59
C VAL A 121 -5.73 16.38 2.73
N GLU A 122 -5.55 15.35 1.92
CA GLU A 122 -6.32 14.11 1.95
C GLU A 122 -5.35 12.96 1.69
N ILE A 123 -4.87 12.35 2.76
CA ILE A 123 -3.81 11.34 2.73
C ILE A 123 -4.19 10.14 3.61
N ARG A 124 -3.76 8.97 3.21
CA ARG A 124 -3.87 7.74 3.99
C ARG A 124 -2.50 7.43 4.58
N LEU A 125 -2.46 7.28 5.89
CA LEU A 125 -1.24 7.01 6.61
C LEU A 125 -0.95 5.51 6.65
N ASN A 126 0.28 5.14 6.97
CA ASN A 126 0.69 3.78 7.20
C ASN A 126 -0.01 3.22 8.47
N GLU A 127 -0.35 1.94 8.48
CA GLU A 127 -0.97 1.26 9.63
C GLU A 127 -0.14 1.38 10.93
N ASN A 128 1.18 1.59 10.79
CA ASN A 128 2.10 1.84 11.90
C ASN A 128 2.35 3.35 12.17
N ASN A 129 1.48 4.23 11.67
CA ASN A 129 1.48 5.65 12.02
C ASN A 129 0.37 5.91 13.04
N PRO A 130 0.65 5.76 14.34
CA PRO A 130 -0.36 5.97 15.36
C PRO A 130 -0.80 7.43 15.37
N ILE A 131 -2.12 7.63 15.43
CA ILE A 131 -2.75 8.94 15.51
C ILE A 131 -3.98 8.82 16.41
N ASP A 132 -4.28 9.87 17.16
CA ASP A 132 -5.49 9.92 17.98
C ASP A 132 -6.72 9.98 17.06
N SER A 133 -7.54 8.94 17.10
CA SER A 133 -8.78 8.84 16.31
C SER A 133 -9.81 9.92 16.65
N THR A 134 -9.65 10.64 17.75
CA THR A 134 -10.49 11.78 18.11
C THR A 134 -10.07 13.08 17.41
N TRP A 135 -8.93 13.10 16.72
CA TRP A 135 -8.50 14.25 15.98
C TRP A 135 -9.47 14.54 14.81
N PRO A 136 -9.86 15.80 14.64
CA PRO A 136 -10.73 16.20 13.53
C PRO A 136 -10.11 15.83 12.17
N GLY A 137 -10.88 15.11 11.37
CA GLY A 137 -10.46 14.68 10.03
C GLY A 137 -9.68 13.38 9.98
N VAL A 138 -9.62 12.63 11.08
CA VAL A 138 -9.10 11.26 11.10
C VAL A 138 -10.25 10.27 10.90
N ASP A 139 -10.10 9.41 9.90
CA ASP A 139 -10.97 8.26 9.65
C ASP A 139 -10.12 6.98 9.62
N LEU A 140 -10.72 5.84 9.94
CA LEU A 140 -10.05 4.53 9.90
C LEU A 140 -10.53 3.74 8.68
N HIS A 141 -9.60 3.16 7.97
CA HIS A 141 -9.80 2.26 6.84
C HIS A 141 -9.37 0.86 7.19
N ARG A 142 -10.01 -0.12 6.58
CA ARG A 142 -9.75 -1.54 6.84
C ARG A 142 -8.85 -2.13 5.77
N ASN A 143 -7.85 -2.88 6.20
CA ASN A 143 -7.01 -3.76 5.40
C ASN A 143 -7.11 -5.20 5.93
N HIS A 144 -6.57 -6.18 5.21
CA HIS A 144 -6.47 -7.57 5.66
C HIS A 144 -5.07 -8.09 5.41
N LEU A 145 -4.49 -8.70 6.44
CA LEU A 145 -3.15 -9.29 6.40
C LEU A 145 -3.24 -10.76 6.79
N LEU A 146 -2.43 -11.61 6.14
CA LEU A 146 -2.27 -13.02 6.48
C LEU A 146 -0.79 -13.33 6.69
N ASP A 147 -0.43 -13.84 7.86
CA ASP A 147 0.90 -14.35 8.13
C ASP A 147 1.12 -15.68 7.38
N LEU A 148 2.05 -15.68 6.43
CA LEU A 148 2.41 -16.85 5.64
C LEU A 148 3.49 -17.71 6.30
N ASN A 149 4.05 -17.31 7.43
CA ASN A 149 5.06 -18.08 8.17
C ASN A 149 4.44 -19.28 8.91
N GLN A 150 3.59 -20.01 8.22
CA GLN A 150 2.90 -21.20 8.70
C GLN A 150 2.83 -22.25 7.57
N ASP A 151 2.80 -23.52 7.95
CA ASP A 151 2.57 -24.58 6.97
C ASP A 151 1.23 -24.38 6.24
N TYR A 152 1.22 -24.69 4.93
CA TYR A 152 0.02 -24.54 4.11
C TYR A 152 -1.20 -25.29 4.68
N ASN A 153 -0.99 -26.47 5.26
CA ASN A 153 -2.10 -27.24 5.83
C ASN A 153 -2.76 -26.50 7.00
N ILE A 154 -1.97 -25.76 7.79
CA ILE A 154 -2.49 -24.90 8.87
C ILE A 154 -3.28 -23.74 8.27
N LEU A 155 -2.69 -23.02 7.31
CA LEU A 155 -3.33 -21.90 6.64
C LEU A 155 -4.66 -22.31 6.00
N SER A 156 -4.66 -23.36 5.20
CA SER A 156 -5.86 -23.83 4.49
C SER A 156 -6.93 -24.44 5.40
N SER A 157 -6.56 -24.98 6.56
CA SER A 157 -7.52 -25.47 7.56
C SER A 157 -8.38 -24.33 8.12
N ASN A 158 -7.79 -23.10 8.22
CA ASN A 158 -8.42 -21.89 8.72
C ASN A 158 -9.32 -21.19 7.68
N TYR A 159 -9.37 -21.67 6.43
CA TYR A 159 -10.26 -21.09 5.44
C TYR A 159 -11.73 -21.24 5.85
N HIS A 160 -12.52 -20.21 5.59
CA HIS A 160 -13.95 -20.26 5.82
C HIS A 160 -14.64 -21.28 4.89
N ASP A 161 -15.79 -21.80 5.31
CA ASP A 161 -16.53 -22.82 4.55
C ASP A 161 -16.89 -22.35 3.14
N ASN A 162 -17.19 -21.07 2.96
CA ASN A 162 -17.48 -20.51 1.64
C ASN A 162 -16.25 -20.58 0.72
N THR A 163 -15.07 -20.28 1.24
CA THR A 163 -13.81 -20.38 0.49
C THR A 163 -13.51 -21.82 0.12
N LYS A 164 -13.67 -22.76 1.07
CA LYS A 164 -13.51 -24.21 0.84
C LYS A 164 -14.48 -24.72 -0.24
N ARG A 165 -15.73 -24.26 -0.24
CA ARG A 165 -16.71 -24.62 -1.30
C ARG A 165 -16.32 -24.06 -2.66
N ASN A 166 -15.85 -22.81 -2.71
CA ASN A 166 -15.38 -22.18 -3.96
C ASN A 166 -14.16 -22.92 -4.52
N LEU A 167 -13.20 -23.28 -3.68
CA LEU A 167 -12.04 -24.08 -4.07
C LEU A 167 -12.45 -25.47 -4.56
N LYS A 168 -13.35 -26.16 -3.85
CA LYS A 168 -13.88 -27.46 -4.32
C LYS A 168 -14.55 -27.32 -5.69
N LYS A 169 -15.29 -26.24 -5.92
CA LYS A 169 -15.90 -25.96 -7.23
C LYS A 169 -14.82 -25.72 -8.29
N SER A 170 -13.79 -24.94 -7.99
CA SER A 170 -12.72 -24.65 -8.96
C SER A 170 -11.97 -25.90 -9.42
N LEU A 171 -11.78 -26.88 -8.54
CA LEU A 171 -11.11 -28.15 -8.84
C LEU A 171 -11.86 -29.02 -9.88
N SER A 172 -13.14 -28.74 -10.17
CA SER A 172 -13.89 -29.42 -11.22
C SER A 172 -13.66 -28.86 -12.62
N TYR A 173 -12.75 -27.89 -12.80
CA TYR A 173 -12.53 -27.16 -14.05
C TYR A 173 -11.05 -27.17 -14.44
N ASP A 174 -10.30 -28.14 -14.37
CA ASP A 174 -8.90 -28.26 -14.84
C ASP A 174 -8.16 -26.91 -14.99
N LEU A 175 -8.19 -26.10 -13.92
CA LEU A 175 -7.58 -24.77 -13.89
C LEU A 175 -6.06 -24.88 -13.73
N GLN A 176 -5.33 -24.06 -14.47
CA GLN A 176 -3.88 -24.00 -14.43
C GLN A 176 -3.40 -22.62 -14.00
N LEU A 177 -2.48 -22.58 -13.04
CA LEU A 177 -1.73 -21.38 -12.70
C LEU A 177 -0.68 -21.11 -13.79
N VAL A 178 -0.68 -19.91 -14.31
CA VAL A 178 0.32 -19.39 -15.25
C VAL A 178 1.13 -18.32 -14.55
N GLU A 179 2.43 -18.50 -14.54
CA GLU A 179 3.38 -17.49 -14.09
C GLU A 179 3.77 -16.59 -15.26
N GLU A 180 4.20 -15.36 -14.99
CA GLU A 180 4.65 -14.39 -16.02
C GLU A 180 3.57 -14.01 -17.04
N VAL A 181 2.35 -13.78 -16.57
CA VAL A 181 1.28 -13.24 -17.41
C VAL A 181 1.54 -11.76 -17.73
N SER A 182 1.24 -11.35 -18.97
CA SER A 182 1.32 -9.94 -19.36
C SER A 182 0.37 -9.09 -18.54
N ILE A 183 0.84 -7.97 -17.99
CA ILE A 183 0.00 -7.02 -17.28
C ILE A 183 -1.11 -6.44 -18.18
N HIS A 184 -0.85 -6.30 -19.48
CA HIS A 184 -1.87 -5.89 -20.45
C HIS A 184 -3.10 -6.79 -20.43
N LYS A 185 -2.89 -8.12 -20.29
CA LYS A 185 -4.00 -9.07 -20.19
C LYS A 185 -4.80 -8.90 -18.92
N VAL A 186 -4.14 -8.65 -17.79
CA VAL A 186 -4.83 -8.37 -16.52
C VAL A 186 -5.62 -7.08 -16.59
N ILE A 187 -5.07 -6.04 -17.21
CA ILE A 187 -5.75 -4.76 -17.45
C ILE A 187 -6.96 -4.95 -18.38
N GLU A 188 -6.82 -5.71 -19.45
CA GLU A 188 -7.93 -6.05 -20.35
C GLU A 188 -9.08 -6.71 -19.60
N LEU A 189 -8.79 -7.72 -18.79
CA LEU A 189 -9.78 -8.41 -17.96
C LEU A 189 -10.48 -7.44 -16.99
N PHE A 190 -9.73 -6.55 -16.37
CA PHE A 190 -10.30 -5.54 -15.47
C PHE A 190 -11.18 -4.54 -16.22
N ARG A 191 -10.73 -4.01 -17.35
CA ARG A 191 -11.49 -3.03 -18.18
C ARG A 191 -12.82 -3.61 -18.66
N ASN A 192 -12.83 -4.88 -19.05
CA ASN A 192 -14.03 -5.58 -19.54
C ASN A 192 -15.04 -5.92 -18.44
N ASP A 193 -14.68 -5.76 -17.17
CA ASP A 193 -15.54 -6.05 -16.01
C ASP A 193 -15.68 -4.81 -15.09
N ARG A 194 -14.93 -4.74 -14.01
CA ARG A 194 -15.04 -3.66 -13.01
C ARG A 194 -14.64 -2.29 -13.57
N GLY A 195 -13.65 -2.25 -14.45
CA GLY A 195 -13.15 -1.01 -15.03
C GLY A 195 -14.22 -0.20 -15.75
N ALA A 196 -15.21 -0.85 -16.35
CA ALA A 196 -16.35 -0.18 -17.00
C ALA A 196 -17.19 0.68 -16.04
N SER A 197 -17.17 0.38 -14.74
CA SER A 197 -17.91 1.11 -13.69
C SER A 197 -17.06 2.14 -12.94
N VAL A 198 -15.74 2.14 -13.11
CA VAL A 198 -14.82 3.05 -12.39
C VAL A 198 -14.64 4.35 -13.17
N LYS A 199 -15.41 5.36 -12.83
CA LYS A 199 -15.50 6.66 -13.55
C LYS A 199 -14.19 7.47 -13.66
N HIS A 200 -13.16 7.15 -12.90
CA HIS A 200 -11.94 7.97 -12.78
C HIS A 200 -10.69 7.31 -13.35
N TRP A 201 -10.81 6.12 -13.93
CA TRP A 201 -9.72 5.39 -14.56
C TRP A 201 -9.77 5.56 -16.07
N GLY A 202 -8.73 6.17 -16.62
CA GLY A 202 -8.54 6.35 -18.06
C GLY A 202 -7.26 5.66 -18.55
N ASP A 203 -6.93 5.88 -19.80
CA ASP A 203 -5.72 5.29 -20.42
C ASP A 203 -4.43 5.74 -19.71
N VAL A 204 -4.43 6.93 -19.10
CA VAL A 204 -3.29 7.44 -18.36
C VAL A 204 -3.01 6.58 -17.11
N GLU A 205 -4.04 6.20 -16.35
CA GLU A 205 -3.91 5.35 -15.18
C GLU A 205 -3.46 3.94 -15.55
N TYR A 206 -3.99 3.37 -16.64
CA TYR A 206 -3.56 2.06 -17.14
C TYR A 206 -2.12 2.08 -17.63
N ALA A 207 -1.71 3.08 -18.41
CA ALA A 207 -0.31 3.24 -18.85
C ALA A 207 0.65 3.39 -17.67
N ARG A 208 0.20 4.07 -16.60
CA ARG A 208 0.97 4.19 -15.34
C ARG A 208 1.12 2.84 -14.64
N LEU A 209 0.07 2.03 -14.60
CA LEU A 209 0.11 0.67 -14.04
C LEU A 209 1.06 -0.23 -14.83
N GLU A 210 1.05 -0.14 -16.16
CA GLU A 210 1.98 -0.86 -17.03
C GLU A 210 3.42 -0.46 -16.76
N HIS A 211 3.71 0.84 -16.68
CA HIS A 211 5.05 1.35 -16.36
C HIS A 211 5.48 0.89 -14.96
N LEU A 212 4.61 1.00 -13.95
CA LEU A 212 4.87 0.54 -12.60
C LEU A 212 5.24 -0.95 -12.56
N THR A 213 4.43 -1.76 -13.27
CA THR A 213 4.65 -3.22 -13.33
C THR A 213 5.97 -3.55 -14.01
N THR A 214 6.27 -2.92 -15.16
CA THR A 214 7.51 -3.15 -15.90
C THR A 214 8.73 -2.79 -15.04
N THR A 215 8.69 -1.65 -14.36
CA THR A 215 9.75 -1.21 -13.46
C THR A 215 9.95 -2.19 -12.29
N ALA A 216 8.87 -2.67 -11.70
CA ALA A 216 8.93 -3.61 -10.58
C ALA A 216 9.42 -5.01 -11.01
N LEU A 217 8.99 -5.51 -12.17
CA LEU A 217 9.44 -6.79 -12.74
C LEU A 217 10.94 -6.79 -13.03
N SER A 218 11.48 -5.70 -13.58
CA SER A 218 12.92 -5.58 -13.86
C SER A 218 13.81 -5.67 -12.61
N SER A 219 13.23 -5.41 -11.43
CA SER A 219 13.90 -5.47 -10.13
C SER A 219 13.48 -6.68 -9.29
N SER A 220 12.77 -7.65 -9.88
CA SER A 220 12.21 -8.82 -9.17
C SER A 220 11.35 -8.45 -7.95
N LYS A 221 10.69 -7.28 -8.01
CA LYS A 221 9.81 -6.75 -6.96
C LYS A 221 8.32 -6.96 -7.26
N ALA A 222 8.01 -7.64 -8.36
CA ALA A 222 6.64 -7.94 -8.75
C ALA A 222 6.52 -9.34 -9.36
N PHE A 223 5.29 -9.87 -9.33
CA PHE A 223 4.86 -11.09 -10.00
C PHE A 223 3.50 -10.86 -10.64
N VAL A 224 3.29 -11.39 -11.84
CA VAL A 224 1.99 -11.36 -12.49
C VAL A 224 1.56 -12.79 -12.75
N TYR A 225 0.62 -13.27 -11.96
CA TYR A 225 0.06 -14.61 -12.10
C TYR A 225 -1.30 -14.58 -12.76
N GLY A 226 -1.64 -15.63 -13.47
CA GLY A 226 -2.96 -15.79 -14.07
C GLY A 226 -3.46 -17.22 -14.01
N ILE A 227 -4.73 -17.36 -14.33
CA ILE A 227 -5.39 -18.67 -14.46
C ILE A 227 -5.92 -18.81 -15.87
N LYS A 228 -5.68 -19.97 -16.47
CA LYS A 228 -6.31 -20.44 -17.69
C LYS A 228 -7.02 -21.79 -17.45
N THR A 229 -7.89 -22.18 -18.37
CA THR A 229 -8.43 -23.55 -18.41
C THR A 229 -7.53 -24.44 -19.30
N PHE A 230 -7.51 -25.73 -19.05
CA PHE A 230 -6.65 -26.66 -19.81
C PHE A 230 -6.94 -26.67 -21.32
N ASP A 231 -8.20 -26.52 -21.69
CA ASP A 231 -8.71 -26.55 -23.06
C ASP A 231 -8.57 -25.22 -23.82
N ASN A 232 -8.15 -24.16 -23.14
CA ASN A 232 -8.00 -22.83 -23.73
C ASN A 232 -6.83 -22.07 -23.10
N ASP A 233 -5.94 -21.56 -23.94
CA ASP A 233 -4.78 -20.77 -23.51
C ASP A 233 -5.11 -19.34 -23.04
N ASP A 234 -6.36 -18.92 -23.16
CA ASP A 234 -6.78 -17.59 -22.70
C ASP A 234 -6.72 -17.47 -21.18
N ILE A 235 -6.06 -16.41 -20.71
CA ILE A 235 -6.07 -16.05 -19.29
C ILE A 235 -7.45 -15.50 -18.93
N ILE A 236 -8.13 -16.16 -18.00
CA ILE A 236 -9.47 -15.82 -17.55
C ILE A 236 -9.49 -15.06 -16.21
N CYS A 237 -8.38 -15.07 -15.49
CA CYS A 237 -8.16 -14.34 -14.24
C CYS A 237 -6.68 -13.98 -14.13
N GLY A 238 -6.33 -12.81 -13.61
CA GLY A 238 -4.94 -12.42 -13.40
C GLY A 238 -4.78 -11.44 -12.25
N VAL A 239 -3.60 -11.48 -11.62
CA VAL A 239 -3.26 -10.66 -10.46
C VAL A 239 -1.82 -10.18 -10.57
N LEU A 240 -1.61 -8.89 -10.29
CA LEU A 240 -0.31 -8.28 -10.04
C LEU A 240 -0.04 -8.26 -8.54
N PHE A 241 1.05 -8.87 -8.13
CA PHE A 241 1.59 -8.81 -6.78
C PHE A 241 2.86 -7.98 -6.74
N MET A 242 3.05 -7.23 -5.65
CA MET A 242 4.31 -6.56 -5.32
C MET A 242 4.96 -7.22 -4.12
N LEU A 243 6.29 -7.35 -4.14
CA LEU A 243 7.07 -7.89 -3.03
C LEU A 243 8.06 -6.87 -2.50
N SER A 244 7.92 -6.47 -1.25
CA SER A 244 8.80 -5.53 -0.58
C SER A 244 8.66 -5.66 0.94
N HIS A 245 9.73 -5.50 1.70
CA HIS A 245 9.69 -5.52 3.18
C HIS A 245 8.99 -6.77 3.74
N GLN A 246 9.32 -7.94 3.20
CA GLN A 246 8.67 -9.22 3.60
C GLN A 246 7.12 -9.18 3.48
N ARG A 247 6.59 -8.32 2.60
CA ARG A 247 5.16 -8.18 2.34
C ARG A 247 4.87 -8.44 0.87
N LEU A 248 3.99 -9.41 0.62
CA LEU A 248 3.43 -9.74 -0.69
C LEU A 248 2.09 -9.02 -0.81
N THR A 249 2.06 -7.94 -1.57
CA THR A 249 0.87 -7.08 -1.72
C THR A 249 0.09 -7.43 -2.97
N PHE A 250 -1.19 -7.72 -2.83
CA PHE A 250 -2.16 -7.92 -3.92
C PHE A 250 -2.57 -6.56 -4.49
N LEU A 251 -1.83 -6.05 -5.49
CA LEU A 251 -1.99 -4.66 -5.92
C LEU A 251 -3.13 -4.47 -6.92
N PHE A 252 -3.28 -5.37 -7.88
CA PHE A 252 -4.25 -5.19 -8.96
C PHE A 252 -4.70 -6.53 -9.54
N SER A 253 -5.97 -6.62 -9.97
CA SER A 253 -6.50 -7.87 -10.53
C SER A 253 -7.56 -7.64 -11.61
N GLY A 254 -7.65 -8.58 -12.54
CA GLY A 254 -8.72 -8.69 -13.51
C GLY A 254 -9.32 -10.10 -13.50
N ASN A 255 -10.65 -10.20 -13.66
CA ASN A 255 -11.33 -11.48 -13.64
C ASN A 255 -12.49 -11.47 -14.66
N SER A 256 -12.44 -12.36 -15.64
CA SER A 256 -13.48 -12.46 -16.66
C SER A 256 -14.79 -13.05 -16.10
N LYS A 257 -15.87 -12.95 -16.86
CA LYS A 257 -17.13 -13.62 -16.53
C LYS A 257 -16.92 -15.13 -16.33
N LYS A 258 -16.18 -15.78 -17.25
CA LYS A 258 -15.82 -17.20 -17.13
C LYS A 258 -15.00 -17.46 -15.86
N GLY A 259 -14.01 -16.62 -15.56
CA GLY A 259 -13.20 -16.75 -14.35
C GLY A 259 -14.03 -16.69 -13.06
N LYS A 260 -15.05 -15.82 -13.02
CA LYS A 260 -16.01 -15.77 -11.89
C LYS A 260 -16.84 -17.05 -11.78
N GLU A 261 -17.34 -17.57 -12.91
CA GLU A 261 -18.14 -18.79 -12.96
C GLU A 261 -17.38 -19.99 -12.40
N VAL A 262 -16.10 -20.14 -12.76
CA VAL A 262 -15.25 -21.28 -12.35
C VAL A 262 -14.47 -21.04 -11.06
N GLN A 263 -14.67 -19.90 -10.36
CA GLN A 263 -13.97 -19.51 -9.12
C GLN A 263 -12.44 -19.36 -9.30
N ALA A 264 -12.01 -18.87 -10.48
CA ALA A 264 -10.59 -18.76 -10.83
C ALA A 264 -9.81 -17.89 -9.84
N MET A 265 -10.38 -16.79 -9.34
CA MET A 265 -9.74 -15.94 -8.34
C MET A 265 -9.49 -16.70 -7.02
N SER A 266 -10.47 -17.49 -6.57
CA SER A 266 -10.29 -18.30 -5.36
C SER A 266 -9.18 -19.35 -5.53
N PHE A 267 -9.12 -19.98 -6.71
CA PHE A 267 -8.06 -20.91 -7.04
C PHE A 267 -6.69 -20.22 -7.09
N LEU A 268 -6.57 -19.07 -7.77
CA LEU A 268 -5.32 -18.32 -7.85
C LEU A 268 -4.80 -17.92 -6.46
N MET A 269 -5.68 -17.38 -5.60
CA MET A 269 -5.31 -16.98 -4.25
C MET A 269 -4.80 -18.17 -3.43
N ASP A 270 -5.46 -19.32 -3.50
CA ASP A 270 -5.02 -20.54 -2.83
C ASP A 270 -3.65 -21.02 -3.33
N GLN A 271 -3.43 -21.00 -4.66
CA GLN A 271 -2.13 -21.38 -5.24
C GLN A 271 -1.00 -20.44 -4.79
N VAL A 272 -1.27 -19.14 -4.70
CA VAL A 272 -0.29 -18.16 -4.21
C VAL A 272 -0.01 -18.37 -2.73
N ILE A 273 -1.03 -18.54 -1.90
CA ILE A 273 -0.85 -18.85 -0.47
C ILE A 273 -0.04 -20.14 -0.29
N ARG A 274 -0.35 -21.18 -1.06
CA ARG A 274 0.39 -22.47 -1.04
C ARG A 274 1.86 -22.27 -1.44
N LYS A 275 2.14 -21.48 -2.47
CA LYS A 275 3.49 -21.22 -2.99
C LYS A 275 4.38 -20.50 -1.97
N PHE A 276 3.81 -19.58 -1.20
CA PHE A 276 4.54 -18.76 -0.25
C PHE A 276 4.39 -19.19 1.22
N ALA A 277 3.61 -20.23 1.50
CA ALA A 277 3.47 -20.80 2.84
C ALA A 277 4.82 -21.26 3.41
N GLY A 278 5.03 -21.10 4.70
CA GLY A 278 6.29 -21.40 5.41
C GLY A 278 7.39 -20.36 5.22
N GLN A 279 7.13 -19.31 4.46
CA GLN A 279 8.08 -18.20 4.31
C GLN A 279 7.76 -17.08 5.30
N SER A 280 8.80 -16.37 5.77
CA SER A 280 8.63 -15.19 6.64
C SER A 280 8.09 -14.01 5.84
N LEU A 281 6.85 -14.12 5.38
CA LEU A 281 6.14 -13.14 4.58
C LEU A 281 4.77 -12.85 5.16
N THR A 282 4.33 -11.61 5.02
CA THR A 282 2.94 -11.20 5.22
C THR A 282 2.25 -11.04 3.87
N PHE A 283 1.13 -11.72 3.65
CA PHE A 283 0.28 -11.47 2.51
C PHE A 283 -0.67 -10.32 2.81
N ASP A 284 -0.57 -9.27 2.03
CA ASP A 284 -1.38 -8.07 2.13
C ASP A 284 -2.42 -8.09 1.00
N PHE A 285 -3.68 -8.28 1.38
CA PHE A 285 -4.79 -8.31 0.41
C PHE A 285 -5.15 -6.92 -0.12
N GLU A 286 -4.49 -5.88 0.34
CA GLU A 286 -4.87 -4.49 0.17
C GLU A 286 -6.28 -4.16 0.73
N GLY A 287 -6.61 -2.89 0.75
CA GLY A 287 -7.76 -2.42 1.49
C GLY A 287 -9.11 -2.89 1.01
N SER A 288 -10.00 -3.09 1.97
CA SER A 288 -11.39 -3.31 1.65
C SER A 288 -12.32 -2.70 2.70
N ASP A 289 -12.67 -1.45 2.45
CA ASP A 289 -13.85 -0.85 3.09
C ASP A 289 -15.16 -1.45 2.51
N ASP A 290 -15.07 -2.16 1.37
CA ASP A 290 -16.17 -2.96 0.81
C ASP A 290 -16.30 -4.28 1.59
N ASP A 291 -17.47 -4.50 2.20
CA ASP A 291 -17.73 -5.68 3.04
C ASP A 291 -17.69 -7.01 2.27
N ASN A 292 -17.93 -7.02 0.96
CA ASN A 292 -17.85 -8.24 0.16
C ASN A 292 -16.40 -8.63 -0.06
N LEU A 293 -15.52 -7.65 -0.35
CA LEU A 293 -14.08 -7.87 -0.45
C LEU A 293 -13.49 -8.29 0.90
N ALA A 294 -13.88 -7.61 1.99
CA ALA A 294 -13.46 -7.98 3.34
C ALA A 294 -13.78 -9.44 3.66
N ARG A 295 -15.03 -9.86 3.40
CA ARG A 295 -15.44 -11.26 3.58
C ARG A 295 -14.67 -12.24 2.70
N PHE A 296 -14.32 -11.84 1.48
CA PHE A 296 -13.50 -12.66 0.60
C PHE A 296 -12.11 -12.86 1.17
N TYR A 297 -11.44 -11.81 1.66
CA TYR A 297 -10.10 -11.88 2.23
C TYR A 297 -10.07 -12.61 3.58
N GLN A 298 -11.04 -12.36 4.45
CA GLN A 298 -11.24 -13.11 5.70
C GLN A 298 -11.46 -14.60 5.42
N GLY A 299 -12.10 -14.91 4.29
CA GLY A 299 -12.31 -16.29 3.86
C GLY A 299 -11.02 -17.09 3.69
N PHE A 300 -9.89 -16.45 3.39
CA PHE A 300 -8.56 -17.05 3.33
C PHE A 300 -7.78 -16.93 4.64
N GLY A 301 -8.40 -16.51 5.72
CA GLY A 301 -7.76 -16.33 7.02
C GLY A 301 -7.12 -14.94 7.20
N GLY A 302 -7.37 -14.00 6.28
CA GLY A 302 -6.90 -12.62 6.43
C GLY A 302 -7.46 -11.94 7.67
N ALA A 303 -6.61 -11.51 8.58
CA ALA A 303 -6.99 -10.76 9.77
C ALA A 303 -7.18 -9.27 9.45
N PRO A 304 -8.24 -8.61 9.95
CA PRO A 304 -8.43 -7.19 9.73
C PRO A 304 -7.37 -6.37 10.48
N VAL A 305 -6.80 -5.40 9.78
CA VAL A 305 -5.89 -4.39 10.31
C VAL A 305 -6.41 -3.01 9.89
N PHE A 306 -6.26 -2.01 10.74
CA PHE A 306 -6.77 -0.68 10.45
C PHE A 306 -5.62 0.30 10.25
N TYR A 307 -5.78 1.18 9.26
CA TYR A 307 -4.86 2.28 9.00
C TYR A 307 -5.63 3.60 8.92
N PRO A 308 -5.03 4.71 9.42
CA PRO A 308 -5.73 5.98 9.46
C PRO A 308 -5.64 6.73 8.12
N SER A 309 -6.64 7.55 7.84
CA SER A 309 -6.52 8.67 6.91
C SER A 309 -6.60 9.98 7.66
N PHE A 310 -6.03 11.02 7.06
CA PHE A 310 -6.08 12.38 7.58
C PHE A 310 -6.56 13.33 6.51
N THR A 311 -7.64 14.04 6.82
CA THR A 311 -8.23 15.05 5.95
C THR A 311 -8.22 16.41 6.66
N TYR A 312 -7.61 17.39 6.02
CA TYR A 312 -7.58 18.77 6.51
C TYR A 312 -7.88 19.76 5.39
N ARG A 313 -8.77 20.71 5.65
CA ARG A 313 -9.10 21.80 4.73
C ARG A 313 -8.85 23.15 5.38
N LEU A 314 -7.93 23.94 4.83
CA LEU A 314 -7.76 25.32 5.22
C LEU A 314 -9.03 26.12 4.86
N LYS A 315 -9.76 26.59 5.88
CA LYS A 315 -10.88 27.49 5.68
C LYS A 315 -10.36 28.77 5.02
N ASN A 316 -11.03 29.23 3.97
CA ASN A 316 -10.69 30.51 3.33
C ASN A 316 -10.82 31.62 4.37
N PRO A 317 -9.80 32.47 4.56
CA PRO A 317 -9.95 33.67 5.40
C PRO A 317 -10.82 34.77 4.76
N LEU A 318 -11.40 34.51 3.58
CA LEU A 318 -12.26 35.44 2.84
C LEU A 318 -13.69 34.92 2.77
N ARG A 319 -14.42 35.05 3.88
CA ARG A 319 -15.86 35.33 3.94
C ARG A 319 -16.12 36.14 5.21
#